data_bdb4158d4f2d6f1dcb99c70c2a98d4a0
#
_entry.id   bdb4158d4f2d6f1dcb99c70c2a98d4a0
#
_cell.length_a   1.000
_cell.length_b   1.000
_cell.length_c   1.000
_cell.angle_alpha   90.00
_cell.angle_beta   90.00
_cell.angle_gamma   90.00
#
_symmetry.space_group_name_H-M   'P 1'
#
loop_
_entity.id
_entity.type
_entity.pdbx_description
1 polymer ?
#
loop_
_entity_poly.entity_id
_entity_poly.type
_entity_poly.pdbx_seq_one_letter_code
_entity_poly.pdbx_strand_id
1 'polypeptide(L)'
;MFKMSFWLMVFSVCCFMTPSPKGEVRGIVFGLVCFFVCLWSFLEITTSSQYNDSIQAYAAGAVEAAVTSQLIYKHWMNTLMGYCGPFTTQSGYCERLKAFITTNLQWVQEQIEKQPSSPYWYQVRLALLQLKGLEDSYNDQLSFPTGPLCINPFGFLLFQLSGDLEDLESALNKSSQIRPLGSGSCSALIKLLPNNKDLLVSHDTWSTYQSMLRIMKKYMFAFRVSPLGSLSPAFSSYPGAIFSGDDFYILSSGLVTLETTIGNSNPALWKFVQPSGTVMEWLRNIVANRLAVTGKDWAEIFSKYNSGTYNNQWMIVNYNHFTPGKTDIKGELFVVLEQIPGQIVYTDKTEELLKKGYWASYNIPYYEDIFNASGCNELVEKFGPWFSKDQNPRAQIFRRNQTAVTDVDSMIRLMRYNNFKEDPLSKCEGCIPPANGENAISARSDLNPANGTYPFGALKQRPHGGTDMKMTSYWMFRDYGMMAVSGPTWDQVPPFQWSASPYTDLLHMGHPDTWAFKPIKVCLGFCWKILMCVSLHCVSIE
;
A
#
# COMPACT_ATOMS: atom_id res chain seq x y z
N MET A 1 -28.42 -28.57 16.75
CA MET A 1 -28.56 -28.41 15.30
C MET A 1 -29.05 -26.99 15.02
N PHE A 2 -28.10 -26.00 15.05
CA PHE A 2 -28.42 -24.61 14.74
C PHE A 2 -28.05 -24.35 13.28
N LYS A 3 -29.06 -24.08 12.45
CA LYS A 3 -28.88 -23.56 11.09
C LYS A 3 -28.45 -22.11 11.20
N MET A 4 -27.15 -21.82 10.98
CA MET A 4 -26.68 -20.46 10.73
C MET A 4 -27.09 -20.09 9.29
N SER A 5 -28.05 -19.19 9.18
CA SER A 5 -28.42 -18.56 7.90
C SER A 5 -27.36 -17.53 7.56
N PHE A 6 -26.60 -17.80 6.49
CA PHE A 6 -25.66 -16.83 5.91
C PHE A 6 -26.46 -15.72 5.21
N TRP A 7 -26.38 -14.50 5.73
CA TRP A 7 -26.84 -13.31 5.00
C TRP A 7 -25.64 -12.67 4.30
N LEU A 8 -25.64 -12.83 2.99
CA LEU A 8 -24.73 -12.10 2.09
C LEU A 8 -25.41 -10.74 1.82
N MET A 9 -24.94 -9.66 2.45
CA MET A 9 -25.41 -8.32 2.08
C MET A 9 -24.64 -7.86 0.85
N VAL A 10 -25.28 -7.95 -0.30
CA VAL A 10 -24.81 -7.36 -1.56
C VAL A 10 -25.45 -5.99 -1.68
N PHE A 11 -24.67 -4.93 -1.52
CA PHE A 11 -25.11 -3.59 -1.89
C PHE A 11 -24.65 -3.33 -3.33
N SER A 12 -25.55 -3.38 -4.27
CA SER A 12 -25.34 -2.85 -5.61
C SER A 12 -25.90 -1.43 -5.62
N VAL A 13 -25.06 -0.44 -5.63
CA VAL A 13 -25.47 0.96 -5.78
C VAL A 13 -25.15 1.39 -7.20
N CYS A 14 -26.18 1.54 -8.03
CA CYS A 14 -26.09 2.26 -9.30
C CYS A 14 -26.27 3.75 -9.00
N CYS A 15 -25.20 4.51 -8.85
CA CYS A 15 -25.30 5.97 -8.79
C CYS A 15 -25.37 6.53 -10.21
N PHE A 16 -26.51 7.11 -10.54
CA PHE A 16 -26.64 7.98 -11.73
C PHE A 16 -26.42 9.42 -11.28
N MET A 17 -25.32 10.04 -11.69
CA MET A 17 -25.18 11.48 -11.54
C MET A 17 -25.76 12.17 -12.77
N THR A 18 -26.83 12.92 -12.59
CA THR A 18 -27.32 13.85 -13.60
C THR A 18 -26.85 15.26 -13.23
N PRO A 19 -25.91 15.88 -13.95
CA PRO A 19 -25.71 17.31 -13.82
C PRO A 19 -26.91 18.04 -14.45
N SER A 20 -27.32 19.14 -13.81
CA SER A 20 -28.35 20.07 -14.27
C SER A 20 -28.23 20.43 -15.76
N PRO A 21 -29.23 20.87 -16.42
CA PRO A 21 -30.05 20.39 -17.53
C PRO A 21 -29.39 20.22 -18.89
N LYS A 22 -28.11 20.00 -19.06
CA LYS A 22 -27.46 19.76 -20.37
C LYS A 22 -26.35 18.72 -20.40
N GLY A 23 -26.38 17.70 -19.57
CA GLY A 23 -25.44 16.57 -19.68
C GLY A 23 -25.68 15.51 -18.62
N GLU A 24 -26.15 14.34 -19.03
CA GLU A 24 -26.24 13.19 -18.13
C GLU A 24 -24.87 12.54 -17.97
N VAL A 25 -24.36 12.44 -16.75
CA VAL A 25 -23.21 11.60 -16.40
C VAL A 25 -23.77 10.27 -15.88
N ARG A 26 -23.56 9.20 -16.62
CA ARG A 26 -23.90 7.85 -16.17
C ARG A 26 -22.61 7.11 -15.86
N GLY A 27 -22.28 6.99 -14.58
CA GLY A 27 -21.26 6.07 -14.11
C GLY A 27 -21.97 4.85 -13.49
N ILE A 28 -21.64 3.64 -13.91
CA ILE A 28 -22.11 2.43 -13.23
C ILE A 28 -21.00 2.00 -12.28
N VAL A 29 -21.31 1.97 -11.00
CA VAL A 29 -20.41 1.49 -9.97
C VAL A 29 -21.05 0.30 -9.28
N PHE A 30 -20.28 -0.77 -9.19
CA PHE A 30 -20.64 -1.91 -8.37
C PHE A 30 -19.74 -1.94 -7.15
N GLY A 31 -20.30 -1.73 -5.97
CA GLY A 31 -19.61 -1.92 -4.71
C GLY A 31 -20.13 -3.19 -4.04
N LEU A 32 -19.25 -4.10 -3.66
CA LEU A 32 -19.59 -5.23 -2.83
C LEU A 32 -18.74 -5.20 -1.56
N VAL A 33 -19.39 -5.18 -0.42
CA VAL A 33 -18.73 -5.25 0.88
C VAL A 33 -19.08 -6.59 1.54
N CYS A 34 -18.08 -7.46 1.72
CA CYS A 34 -18.23 -8.74 2.39
C CYS A 34 -17.60 -8.68 3.77
N PHE A 35 -18.42 -8.55 4.82
CA PHE A 35 -17.92 -8.30 6.19
C PHE A 35 -17.60 -9.57 7.03
N PHE A 36 -18.06 -10.76 6.66
CA PHE A 36 -18.13 -11.86 7.64
C PHE A 36 -17.19 -13.05 7.43
N VAL A 37 -16.53 -13.17 6.29
CA VAL A 37 -15.74 -14.38 6.00
C VAL A 37 -14.24 -14.11 6.00
N CYS A 38 -13.79 -12.90 5.64
CA CYS A 38 -12.37 -12.62 5.42
C CYS A 38 -11.91 -11.22 5.87
N LEU A 39 -12.82 -10.39 6.33
CA LEU A 39 -12.62 -8.98 6.72
C LEU A 39 -11.96 -8.09 5.64
N TRP A 40 -11.94 -8.51 4.39
CA TRP A 40 -11.63 -7.66 3.27
C TRP A 40 -12.92 -7.06 2.71
N SER A 41 -12.92 -5.74 2.52
CA SER A 41 -13.91 -5.08 1.67
C SER A 41 -13.45 -5.11 0.21
N PHE A 42 -14.38 -5.01 -0.73
CA PHE A 42 -14.07 -5.05 -2.17
C PHE A 42 -14.76 -3.87 -2.86
N LEU A 43 -14.02 -3.21 -3.76
CA LEU A 43 -14.51 -2.09 -4.55
C LEU A 43 -14.07 -2.24 -6.00
N GLU A 44 -15.03 -2.25 -6.93
CA GLU A 44 -14.74 -2.13 -8.35
C GLU A 44 -15.41 -0.87 -8.90
N ILE A 45 -14.64 -0.05 -9.62
CA ILE A 45 -15.10 1.17 -10.28
C ILE A 45 -14.83 1.07 -11.77
N THR A 46 -15.85 1.25 -12.57
CA THR A 46 -15.74 1.29 -14.03
C THR A 46 -16.24 2.63 -14.55
N THR A 47 -15.47 3.26 -15.43
CA THR A 47 -15.87 4.50 -16.10
C THR A 47 -16.21 4.26 -17.57
N SER A 48 -16.81 5.25 -18.25
CA SER A 48 -17.21 5.15 -19.65
C SER A 48 -16.47 6.13 -20.53
N SER A 49 -15.96 5.66 -21.67
CA SER A 49 -15.28 6.49 -22.69
C SER A 49 -16.18 7.53 -23.39
N GLN A 50 -17.50 7.50 -23.12
CA GLN A 50 -18.44 8.53 -23.59
C GLN A 50 -18.15 9.89 -22.95
N TYR A 51 -17.54 9.91 -21.77
CA TYR A 51 -17.19 11.14 -21.03
C TYR A 51 -15.69 11.45 -21.18
N ASN A 52 -15.34 12.72 -21.04
CA ASN A 52 -13.93 13.10 -21.01
C ASN A 52 -13.26 12.57 -19.73
N ASP A 53 -11.94 12.42 -19.78
CA ASP A 53 -11.15 11.80 -18.72
C ASP A 53 -11.28 12.53 -17.37
N SER A 54 -11.45 13.86 -17.40
CA SER A 54 -11.62 14.67 -16.18
C SER A 54 -12.93 14.34 -15.46
N ILE A 55 -14.02 14.20 -16.20
CA ILE A 55 -15.32 13.79 -15.65
C ILE A 55 -15.24 12.35 -15.12
N GLN A 56 -14.62 11.44 -15.88
CA GLN A 56 -14.43 10.06 -15.45
C GLN A 56 -13.67 9.99 -14.11
N ALA A 57 -12.57 10.73 -13.99
CA ALA A 57 -11.75 10.74 -12.79
C ALA A 57 -12.51 11.28 -11.56
N TYR A 58 -13.17 12.45 -11.71
CA TYR A 58 -13.96 13.05 -10.64
C TYR A 58 -15.12 12.14 -10.20
N ALA A 59 -15.88 11.60 -11.16
CA ALA A 59 -16.99 10.70 -10.88
C ALA A 59 -16.54 9.40 -10.19
N ALA A 60 -15.37 8.85 -10.55
CA ALA A 60 -14.82 7.67 -9.90
C ALA A 60 -14.58 7.91 -8.40
N GLY A 61 -13.97 9.05 -8.04
CA GLY A 61 -13.80 9.41 -6.63
C GLY A 61 -15.11 9.64 -5.91
N ALA A 62 -16.04 10.37 -6.55
CA ALA A 62 -17.34 10.66 -5.97
C ALA A 62 -18.13 9.40 -5.64
N VAL A 63 -18.13 8.43 -6.53
CA VAL A 63 -18.83 7.17 -6.32
C VAL A 63 -18.14 6.32 -5.25
N GLU A 64 -16.81 6.27 -5.21
CA GLU A 64 -16.09 5.59 -4.15
C GLU A 64 -16.50 6.10 -2.76
N ALA A 65 -16.57 7.43 -2.58
CA ALA A 65 -17.03 8.01 -1.33
C ALA A 65 -18.46 7.61 -1.00
N ALA A 66 -19.38 7.69 -1.98
CA ALA A 66 -20.79 7.37 -1.77
C ALA A 66 -21.00 5.92 -1.28
N VAL A 67 -20.24 4.94 -1.83
CA VAL A 67 -20.41 3.53 -1.48
C VAL A 67 -19.56 3.06 -0.29
N THR A 68 -18.54 3.84 0.12
CA THR A 68 -17.62 3.47 1.20
C THR A 68 -17.60 4.45 2.37
N SER A 69 -18.51 5.43 2.43
CA SER A 69 -18.52 6.53 3.42
C SER A 69 -18.36 6.06 4.87
N GLN A 70 -19.07 5.00 5.27
CA GLN A 70 -18.96 4.46 6.63
C GLN A 70 -17.60 3.80 6.92
N LEU A 71 -16.98 3.16 5.91
CA LEU A 71 -15.64 2.60 6.06
C LEU A 71 -14.60 3.73 6.16
N ILE A 72 -14.76 4.78 5.35
CA ILE A 72 -13.92 5.99 5.39
C ILE A 72 -13.99 6.63 6.77
N TYR A 73 -15.20 6.84 7.31
CA TYR A 73 -15.38 7.38 8.66
C TYR A 73 -14.65 6.54 9.72
N LYS A 74 -14.84 5.21 9.71
CA LYS A 74 -14.20 4.33 10.68
C LYS A 74 -12.67 4.34 10.55
N HIS A 75 -12.17 4.34 9.32
CA HIS A 75 -10.73 4.38 9.08
C HIS A 75 -10.12 5.71 9.54
N TRP A 76 -10.79 6.83 9.26
CA TRP A 76 -10.39 8.15 9.78
C TRP A 76 -10.31 8.16 11.31
N MET A 77 -11.35 7.67 11.98
CA MET A 77 -11.39 7.60 13.44
C MET A 77 -10.27 6.73 14.02
N ASN A 78 -9.97 5.61 13.37
CA ASN A 78 -8.94 4.69 13.85
C ASN A 78 -7.52 5.20 13.63
N THR A 79 -7.26 6.03 12.59
CA THR A 79 -5.89 6.32 12.14
C THR A 79 -5.52 7.80 12.12
N LEU A 80 -6.44 8.69 11.76
CA LEU A 80 -6.16 10.11 11.52
C LEU A 80 -6.84 11.07 12.51
N MET A 81 -7.75 10.56 13.34
CA MET A 81 -8.42 11.41 14.32
C MET A 81 -7.41 12.08 15.26
N GLY A 82 -7.48 13.41 15.34
CA GLY A 82 -6.54 14.20 16.15
C GLY A 82 -5.18 14.48 15.49
N TYR A 83 -4.91 13.91 14.31
CA TYR A 83 -3.72 14.30 13.55
C TYR A 83 -3.91 15.68 12.94
N CYS A 84 -3.22 16.67 13.48
CA CYS A 84 -3.36 18.08 13.10
C CYS A 84 -4.81 18.61 13.11
N GLY A 85 -5.69 17.99 13.87
CA GLY A 85 -7.08 18.41 14.03
C GLY A 85 -7.28 19.38 15.19
N PRO A 86 -8.54 19.81 15.47
CA PRO A 86 -8.84 20.87 16.42
C PRO A 86 -8.42 20.60 17.87
N PHE A 87 -8.07 19.39 18.23
CA PHE A 87 -7.64 19.01 19.58
C PHE A 87 -6.15 18.63 19.65
N THR A 88 -5.36 18.99 18.64
CA THR A 88 -3.93 18.65 18.62
C THR A 88 -3.12 19.53 19.57
N THR A 89 -2.19 18.94 20.30
CA THR A 89 -1.18 19.66 21.09
C THR A 89 0.06 20.05 20.28
N GLN A 90 0.06 19.79 18.97
CA GLN A 90 1.23 19.93 18.09
C GLN A 90 1.06 21.07 17.08
N SER A 91 0.50 22.20 17.50
CA SER A 91 0.16 23.33 16.63
C SER A 91 1.32 23.79 15.73
N GLY A 92 2.52 23.96 16.28
CA GLY A 92 3.67 24.42 15.50
C GLY A 92 4.11 23.47 14.38
N TYR A 93 4.04 22.15 14.58
CA TYR A 93 4.29 21.17 13.52
C TYR A 93 3.18 21.22 12.47
N CYS A 94 1.94 21.25 12.89
CA CYS A 94 0.79 21.25 11.99
C CYS A 94 0.75 22.52 11.12
N GLU A 95 1.20 23.65 11.63
CA GLU A 95 1.36 24.88 10.85
C GLU A 95 2.42 24.72 9.75
N ARG A 96 3.59 24.15 10.09
CA ARG A 96 4.65 23.87 9.12
C ARG A 96 4.20 22.85 8.07
N LEU A 97 3.52 21.78 8.48
CA LEU A 97 2.96 20.78 7.57
C LEU A 97 1.94 21.39 6.62
N LYS A 98 1.01 22.20 7.15
CA LYS A 98 0.01 22.91 6.32
C LYS A 98 0.67 23.82 5.30
N ALA A 99 1.66 24.60 5.71
CA ALA A 99 2.42 25.48 4.81
C ALA A 99 3.14 24.67 3.72
N PHE A 100 3.81 23.58 4.10
CA PHE A 100 4.50 22.68 3.16
C PHE A 100 3.53 22.11 2.12
N ILE A 101 2.44 21.48 2.56
CA ILE A 101 1.44 20.88 1.66
C ILE A 101 0.81 21.93 0.75
N THR A 102 0.43 23.10 1.31
CA THR A 102 -0.18 24.18 0.51
C THR A 102 0.76 24.67 -0.59
N THR A 103 2.04 24.88 -0.26
CA THR A 103 3.06 25.30 -1.24
C THR A 103 3.28 24.21 -2.30
N ASN A 104 3.29 22.93 -1.90
CA ASN A 104 3.43 21.83 -2.84
C ASN A 104 2.25 21.74 -3.81
N LEU A 105 1.03 21.81 -3.31
CA LEU A 105 -0.18 21.81 -4.15
C LEU A 105 -0.20 22.98 -5.12
N GLN A 106 0.20 24.17 -4.69
CA GLN A 106 0.31 25.35 -5.57
C GLN A 106 1.32 25.12 -6.69
N TRP A 107 2.51 24.63 -6.34
CA TRP A 107 3.54 24.32 -7.32
C TRP A 107 3.07 23.24 -8.32
N VAL A 108 2.43 22.16 -7.84
CA VAL A 108 1.85 21.10 -8.69
C VAL A 108 0.80 21.67 -9.65
N GLN A 109 -0.09 22.54 -9.16
CA GLN A 109 -1.12 23.20 -9.98
C GLN A 109 -0.48 24.06 -11.09
N GLU A 110 0.56 24.83 -10.75
CA GLU A 110 1.31 25.61 -11.76
C GLU A 110 1.96 24.73 -12.83
N GLN A 111 2.50 23.56 -12.45
CA GLN A 111 3.10 22.64 -13.44
C GLN A 111 2.04 22.06 -14.38
N ILE A 112 0.86 21.69 -13.85
CA ILE A 112 -0.27 21.23 -14.66
C ILE A 112 -0.66 22.28 -15.69
N GLU A 113 -0.74 23.56 -15.30
CA GLU A 113 -1.10 24.68 -16.18
C GLU A 113 -0.02 25.01 -17.21
N LYS A 114 1.25 24.98 -16.80
CA LYS A 114 2.41 25.25 -17.68
C LYS A 114 2.67 24.14 -18.70
N GLN A 115 2.26 22.91 -18.41
CA GLN A 115 2.58 21.73 -19.21
C GLN A 115 1.33 20.89 -19.59
N PRO A 116 0.32 21.48 -20.26
CA PRO A 116 -0.97 20.83 -20.52
C PRO A 116 -0.87 19.62 -21.46
N SER A 117 0.20 19.55 -22.27
CA SER A 117 0.47 18.44 -23.20
C SER A 117 1.32 17.32 -22.59
N SER A 118 1.78 17.47 -21.35
CA SER A 118 2.60 16.46 -20.68
C SER A 118 1.74 15.28 -20.21
N PRO A 119 1.99 14.03 -20.66
CA PRO A 119 1.26 12.87 -20.14
C PRO A 119 1.40 12.71 -18.63
N TYR A 120 2.56 13.04 -18.05
CA TYR A 120 2.81 13.01 -16.63
C TYR A 120 1.86 13.95 -15.87
N TRP A 121 1.86 15.23 -16.20
CA TRP A 121 1.04 16.23 -15.53
C TRP A 121 -0.45 16.05 -15.80
N TYR A 122 -0.81 15.48 -16.94
CA TYR A 122 -2.17 15.08 -17.24
C TYR A 122 -2.67 14.01 -16.25
N GLN A 123 -1.86 12.97 -15.98
CA GLN A 123 -2.24 11.93 -15.02
C GLN A 123 -2.24 12.45 -13.57
N VAL A 124 -1.32 13.34 -13.20
CA VAL A 124 -1.37 14.05 -11.91
C VAL A 124 -2.70 14.78 -11.74
N ARG A 125 -3.12 15.55 -12.75
CA ARG A 125 -4.40 16.26 -12.74
C ARG A 125 -5.59 15.32 -12.57
N LEU A 126 -5.61 14.20 -13.27
CA LEU A 126 -6.67 13.20 -13.15
C LEU A 126 -6.71 12.57 -11.75
N ALA A 127 -5.56 12.29 -11.13
CA ALA A 127 -5.51 11.78 -9.76
C ALA A 127 -6.05 12.79 -8.75
N LEU A 128 -5.69 14.07 -8.89
CA LEU A 128 -6.23 15.15 -8.04
C LEU A 128 -7.74 15.36 -8.25
N LEU A 129 -8.25 15.20 -9.47
CA LEU A 129 -9.69 15.24 -9.74
C LEU A 129 -10.41 14.05 -9.10
N GLN A 130 -9.82 12.86 -9.11
CA GLN A 130 -10.38 11.69 -8.41
C GLN A 130 -10.45 11.95 -6.89
N LEU A 131 -9.38 12.48 -6.31
CA LEU A 131 -9.37 12.87 -4.89
C LEU A 131 -10.42 13.95 -4.59
N LYS A 132 -10.55 14.96 -5.44
CA LYS A 132 -11.55 16.03 -5.28
C LYS A 132 -12.97 15.49 -5.32
N GLY A 133 -13.29 14.60 -6.27
CA GLY A 133 -14.60 13.97 -6.35
C GLY A 133 -14.92 13.13 -5.12
N LEU A 134 -13.93 12.43 -4.57
CA LEU A 134 -14.06 11.65 -3.34
C LEU A 134 -14.35 12.56 -2.13
N GLU A 135 -13.62 13.66 -1.97
CA GLU A 135 -13.84 14.63 -0.89
C GLU A 135 -15.19 15.33 -1.00
N ASP A 136 -15.55 15.81 -2.20
CA ASP A 136 -16.81 16.53 -2.43
C ASP A 136 -18.03 15.67 -2.16
N SER A 137 -18.00 14.43 -2.62
CA SER A 137 -19.10 13.48 -2.40
C SER A 137 -19.27 13.11 -0.93
N TYR A 138 -18.16 12.89 -0.22
CA TYR A 138 -18.22 12.59 1.21
C TYR A 138 -18.81 13.76 2.04
N ASN A 139 -18.54 15.00 1.61
CA ASN A 139 -19.02 16.22 2.27
C ASN A 139 -20.38 16.74 1.75
N ASP A 140 -21.07 15.98 0.90
CA ASP A 140 -22.32 16.38 0.24
C ASP A 140 -22.21 17.70 -0.55
N GLN A 141 -21.04 17.96 -1.16
CA GLN A 141 -20.70 19.20 -1.88
C GLN A 141 -20.32 18.95 -3.34
N LEU A 142 -21.00 18.01 -4.00
CA LEU A 142 -20.68 17.63 -5.38
C LEU A 142 -20.75 18.84 -6.32
N SER A 143 -19.59 19.25 -6.84
CA SER A 143 -19.45 20.32 -7.82
C SER A 143 -18.23 20.08 -8.69
N PHE A 144 -18.46 19.77 -9.97
CA PHE A 144 -17.34 19.55 -10.88
C PHE A 144 -16.51 20.84 -11.05
N PRO A 145 -15.19 20.80 -10.75
CA PRO A 145 -14.37 22.01 -10.78
C PRO A 145 -14.14 22.50 -12.22
N THR A 146 -14.45 23.78 -12.47
CA THR A 146 -14.23 24.45 -13.77
C THR A 146 -12.96 25.31 -13.81
N GLY A 147 -12.24 25.41 -12.68
CA GLY A 147 -11.03 26.19 -12.48
C GLY A 147 -9.92 25.39 -11.78
N PRO A 148 -8.99 26.08 -11.09
CA PRO A 148 -7.96 25.46 -10.28
C PRO A 148 -8.54 24.50 -9.23
N LEU A 149 -7.83 23.39 -8.97
CA LEU A 149 -8.28 22.39 -8.02
C LEU A 149 -7.97 22.82 -6.59
N CYS A 150 -9.01 23.14 -5.82
CA CYS A 150 -8.89 23.41 -4.40
C CYS A 150 -8.95 22.10 -3.61
N ILE A 151 -7.80 21.60 -3.20
CA ILE A 151 -7.68 20.42 -2.32
C ILE A 151 -7.41 20.90 -0.89
N ASN A 152 -8.17 20.36 0.08
CA ASN A 152 -7.95 20.68 1.49
C ASN A 152 -6.68 19.98 1.99
N PRO A 153 -5.67 20.70 2.50
CA PRO A 153 -4.43 20.09 3.01
C PRO A 153 -4.65 19.11 4.15
N PHE A 154 -5.68 19.30 4.96
CA PHE A 154 -6.02 18.46 6.11
C PHE A 154 -7.36 17.74 5.95
N GLY A 155 -7.80 17.56 4.71
CA GLY A 155 -8.94 16.73 4.34
C GLY A 155 -8.53 15.32 3.89
N PHE A 156 -9.16 14.86 2.84
CA PHE A 156 -8.90 13.54 2.26
C PHE A 156 -7.48 13.35 1.72
N LEU A 157 -6.73 14.44 1.54
CA LEU A 157 -5.32 14.37 1.19
C LEU A 157 -4.48 13.66 2.26
N LEU A 158 -4.83 13.76 3.55
CA LEU A 158 -4.10 13.06 4.62
C LEU A 158 -4.13 11.54 4.48
N PHE A 159 -5.20 10.96 3.94
CA PHE A 159 -5.24 9.54 3.62
C PHE A 159 -4.20 9.16 2.55
N GLN A 160 -3.98 10.08 1.59
CA GLN A 160 -3.01 9.84 0.50
C GLN A 160 -1.57 10.03 0.97
N LEU A 161 -1.35 10.91 1.93
CA LEU A 161 -0.02 11.22 2.45
C LEU A 161 0.47 10.25 3.53
N SER A 162 -0.25 9.16 3.84
CA SER A 162 0.06 8.29 4.99
C SER A 162 1.53 7.85 5.05
N GLY A 163 2.12 7.43 3.94
CA GLY A 163 3.55 7.10 3.86
C GLY A 163 4.46 8.33 3.86
N ASP A 164 4.09 9.37 3.09
CA ASP A 164 4.87 10.62 3.03
C ASP A 164 4.97 11.31 4.40
N LEU A 165 3.92 11.24 5.23
CA LEU A 165 3.89 11.84 6.56
C LEU A 165 4.97 11.27 7.50
N GLU A 166 5.33 9.99 7.38
CA GLU A 166 6.37 9.39 8.21
C GLU A 166 7.71 10.15 8.10
N ASP A 167 8.08 10.54 6.89
CA ASP A 167 9.31 11.29 6.63
C ASP A 167 9.11 12.81 6.80
N LEU A 168 7.94 13.35 6.44
CA LEU A 168 7.61 14.77 6.68
C LEU A 168 7.64 15.14 8.17
N GLU A 169 7.27 14.22 9.06
CA GLU A 169 7.38 14.43 10.50
C GLU A 169 8.82 14.69 10.94
N SER A 170 9.76 13.93 10.38
CA SER A 170 11.20 14.11 10.62
C SER A 170 11.73 15.37 9.94
N ALA A 171 11.42 15.56 8.66
CA ALA A 171 11.89 16.70 7.88
C ALA A 171 11.37 18.05 8.40
N LEU A 172 10.17 18.08 8.97
CA LEU A 172 9.51 19.25 9.54
C LEU A 172 9.66 19.36 11.07
N ASN A 173 10.57 18.60 11.67
CA ASN A 173 10.89 18.66 13.11
C ASN A 173 9.66 18.52 14.02
N LYS A 174 8.91 17.44 13.89
CA LYS A 174 7.87 17.08 14.84
C LYS A 174 8.50 16.69 16.18
N SER A 175 8.03 17.28 17.28
CA SER A 175 8.67 17.14 18.59
C SER A 175 8.48 15.79 19.27
N SER A 176 7.53 14.98 18.83
CA SER A 176 7.28 13.62 19.35
C SER A 176 7.77 12.57 18.36
N GLN A 177 8.58 11.63 18.83
CA GLN A 177 8.96 10.47 18.02
C GLN A 177 7.72 9.62 17.71
N ILE A 178 7.36 9.49 16.45
CA ILE A 178 6.17 8.77 16.01
C ILE A 178 6.53 7.37 15.58
N ARG A 179 7.64 7.21 14.85
CA ARG A 179 8.11 5.91 14.41
C ARG A 179 9.31 5.46 15.24
N PRO A 180 9.19 4.34 15.97
CA PRO A 180 10.33 3.78 16.71
C PRO A 180 11.46 3.39 15.76
N LEU A 181 12.72 3.71 16.12
CA LEU A 181 13.90 3.29 15.37
C LEU A 181 13.87 1.79 15.10
N GLY A 182 14.13 1.39 13.85
CA GLY A 182 14.11 0.01 13.38
C GLY A 182 12.72 -0.54 13.09
N SER A 183 11.66 0.26 13.24
CA SER A 183 10.30 -0.20 12.93
C SER A 183 10.19 -0.62 11.46
N GLY A 184 9.97 -1.91 11.22
CA GLY A 184 9.64 -2.43 9.90
C GLY A 184 8.24 -2.01 9.46
N SER A 185 8.02 -1.95 8.14
CA SER A 185 6.72 -1.65 7.56
C SER A 185 6.20 -2.80 6.68
N CYS A 186 7.08 -3.65 6.16
CA CYS A 186 6.69 -4.70 5.24
C CYS A 186 7.71 -5.83 5.19
N SER A 187 7.25 -6.99 4.70
CA SER A 187 8.11 -8.07 4.18
C SER A 187 7.63 -8.45 2.78
N ALA A 188 8.54 -8.60 1.83
CA ALA A 188 8.19 -9.03 0.48
C ALA A 188 9.08 -10.17 0.00
N LEU A 189 8.49 -11.07 -0.79
CA LEU A 189 9.21 -12.18 -1.43
C LEU A 189 8.72 -12.39 -2.85
N ILE A 190 9.64 -12.32 -3.80
CA ILE A 190 9.46 -12.76 -5.18
C ILE A 190 10.15 -14.10 -5.30
N LYS A 191 9.43 -15.16 -5.69
CA LYS A 191 9.94 -16.53 -5.70
C LYS A 191 9.70 -17.22 -7.03
N LEU A 192 10.78 -17.61 -7.66
CA LEU A 192 10.76 -18.49 -8.82
C LEU A 192 10.63 -19.94 -8.34
N LEU A 193 9.55 -20.60 -8.71
CA LEU A 193 9.33 -22.00 -8.32
C LEU A 193 10.25 -22.96 -9.10
N PRO A 194 10.54 -24.17 -8.57
CA PRO A 194 11.38 -25.15 -9.24
C PRO A 194 10.98 -25.38 -10.69
N ASN A 195 11.98 -25.47 -11.59
CA ASN A 195 11.79 -25.61 -13.04
C ASN A 195 11.01 -24.44 -13.69
N ASN A 196 11.03 -23.26 -13.08
CA ASN A 196 10.32 -22.06 -13.53
C ASN A 196 8.81 -22.31 -13.77
N LYS A 197 8.20 -23.24 -13.03
CA LYS A 197 6.79 -23.61 -13.24
C LYS A 197 5.83 -22.46 -12.92
N ASP A 198 6.24 -21.54 -12.06
CA ASP A 198 5.51 -20.31 -11.73
C ASP A 198 6.48 -19.27 -11.12
N LEU A 199 6.06 -18.00 -11.14
CA LEU A 199 6.72 -16.90 -10.47
C LEU A 199 5.70 -16.28 -9.48
N LEU A 200 5.98 -16.42 -8.19
CA LEU A 200 5.14 -15.92 -7.11
C LEU A 200 5.64 -14.54 -6.65
N VAL A 201 4.72 -13.61 -6.44
CA VAL A 201 5.01 -12.27 -5.92
C VAL A 201 4.13 -12.04 -4.69
N SER A 202 4.72 -11.79 -3.54
CA SER A 202 4.00 -11.69 -2.27
C SER A 202 4.50 -10.55 -1.40
N HIS A 203 3.58 -10.05 -0.58
CA HIS A 203 3.78 -8.94 0.33
C HIS A 203 3.00 -9.16 1.63
N ASP A 204 3.61 -8.79 2.76
CA ASP A 204 3.03 -8.73 4.09
C ASP A 204 3.23 -7.30 4.61
N THR A 205 2.13 -6.56 4.74
CA THR A 205 2.15 -5.20 5.27
C THR A 205 2.29 -5.24 6.79
N TRP A 206 3.24 -4.48 7.32
CA TRP A 206 3.33 -4.22 8.76
C TRP A 206 2.88 -2.81 9.06
N SER A 207 1.98 -2.68 10.01
CA SER A 207 1.47 -1.38 10.44
C SER A 207 0.91 -1.46 11.86
N THR A 208 0.42 -0.35 12.37
CA THR A 208 -0.36 -0.34 13.60
C THR A 208 -1.67 -1.09 13.39
N TYR A 209 -2.11 -1.85 14.40
CA TYR A 209 -3.32 -2.67 14.28
C TYR A 209 -4.60 -1.85 14.12
N GLN A 210 -4.57 -0.55 14.42
CA GLN A 210 -5.68 0.37 14.15
C GLN A 210 -5.97 0.52 12.64
N SER A 211 -4.99 0.26 11.77
CA SER A 211 -5.11 0.38 10.30
C SER A 211 -5.71 -0.85 9.61
N MET A 212 -6.15 -1.87 10.35
CA MET A 212 -6.57 -3.15 9.79
C MET A 212 -7.92 -3.16 9.07
N LEU A 213 -8.61 -2.02 8.90
CA LEU A 213 -9.70 -1.91 7.94
C LEU A 213 -9.13 -1.85 6.51
N ARG A 214 -9.34 -2.93 5.76
CA ARG A 214 -8.71 -3.11 4.45
C ARG A 214 -9.74 -3.24 3.34
N ILE A 215 -9.38 -2.77 2.15
CA ILE A 215 -10.23 -2.81 0.98
C ILE A 215 -9.40 -3.19 -0.25
N MET A 216 -9.84 -4.21 -0.98
CA MET A 216 -9.31 -4.55 -2.30
C MET A 216 -10.02 -3.72 -3.35
N LYS A 217 -9.27 -3.03 -4.19
CA LYS A 217 -9.81 -2.12 -5.20
C LYS A 217 -9.39 -2.54 -6.59
N LYS A 218 -10.31 -2.34 -7.52
CA LYS A 218 -10.02 -2.40 -8.95
C LYS A 218 -10.65 -1.20 -9.63
N TYR A 219 -9.83 -0.42 -10.33
CA TYR A 219 -10.31 0.67 -11.16
C TYR A 219 -10.19 0.30 -12.63
N MET A 220 -11.26 0.48 -13.38
CA MET A 220 -11.32 0.26 -14.84
C MET A 220 -11.64 1.59 -15.50
N PHE A 221 -10.58 2.40 -15.70
CA PHE A 221 -10.71 3.71 -16.30
C PHE A 221 -10.67 3.63 -17.83
N ALA A 222 -11.68 4.18 -18.49
CA ALA A 222 -11.74 4.29 -19.94
C ALA A 222 -11.12 5.63 -20.41
N PHE A 223 -9.96 6.02 -19.84
CA PHE A 223 -9.27 7.25 -20.22
C PHE A 223 -8.79 7.20 -21.66
N ARG A 224 -8.98 8.30 -22.38
CA ARG A 224 -8.59 8.42 -23.79
C ARG A 224 -7.09 8.63 -23.97
N VAL A 225 -6.45 9.29 -23.00
CA VAL A 225 -5.02 9.56 -22.98
C VAL A 225 -4.33 8.54 -22.08
N SER A 226 -4.05 7.38 -22.66
CA SER A 226 -3.29 6.29 -22.02
C SER A 226 -2.52 5.53 -23.07
N PRO A 227 -1.25 5.18 -22.84
CA PRO A 227 -0.46 4.38 -23.79
C PRO A 227 -1.03 2.97 -24.01
N LEU A 228 -1.85 2.48 -23.10
CA LEU A 228 -2.42 1.13 -23.10
C LEU A 228 -3.93 1.08 -23.34
N GLY A 229 -4.57 2.23 -23.66
CA GLY A 229 -6.03 2.33 -23.77
C GLY A 229 -6.71 2.30 -22.41
N SER A 230 -7.37 1.20 -22.02
CA SER A 230 -7.99 1.07 -20.71
C SER A 230 -6.96 0.78 -19.62
N LEU A 231 -6.98 1.58 -18.54
CA LEU A 231 -6.14 1.40 -17.36
C LEU A 231 -6.90 0.64 -16.29
N SER A 232 -6.35 -0.46 -15.82
CA SER A 232 -7.00 -1.30 -14.82
C SER A 232 -6.00 -1.76 -13.76
N PRO A 233 -5.69 -0.94 -12.73
CA PRO A 233 -4.98 -1.42 -11.56
C PRO A 233 -5.94 -2.16 -10.63
N ALA A 234 -5.49 -3.32 -10.11
CA ALA A 234 -6.06 -4.00 -8.96
C ALA A 234 -5.06 -3.99 -7.82
N PHE A 235 -5.48 -3.63 -6.62
CA PHE A 235 -4.57 -3.39 -5.50
C PHE A 235 -5.24 -3.53 -4.13
N SER A 236 -4.45 -3.85 -3.12
CA SER A 236 -4.85 -3.73 -1.72
C SER A 236 -4.76 -2.27 -1.28
N SER A 237 -5.69 -1.81 -0.43
CA SER A 237 -5.77 -0.39 -0.04
C SER A 237 -6.50 -0.20 1.28
N TYR A 238 -6.75 1.07 1.58
CA TYR A 238 -7.50 1.55 2.74
C TYR A 238 -8.72 2.36 2.31
N PRO A 239 -9.78 2.42 3.15
CA PRO A 239 -10.91 3.33 2.89
C PRO A 239 -10.46 4.79 2.82
N GLY A 240 -10.88 5.51 1.78
CA GLY A 240 -10.51 6.92 1.57
C GLY A 240 -9.19 7.14 0.82
N ALA A 241 -8.33 6.13 0.66
CA ALA A 241 -7.11 6.21 -0.14
C ALA A 241 -7.38 5.80 -1.59
N ILE A 242 -6.99 6.59 -2.58
CA ILE A 242 -7.16 6.28 -4.02
C ILE A 242 -5.97 5.54 -4.64
N PHE A 243 -5.03 5.12 -3.83
CA PHE A 243 -3.84 4.34 -4.16
C PHE A 243 -3.70 3.16 -3.18
N SER A 244 -2.67 2.34 -3.28
CA SER A 244 -2.53 1.19 -2.40
C SER A 244 -2.26 1.60 -0.94
N GLY A 245 -1.30 2.46 -0.68
CA GLY A 245 -0.90 2.85 0.68
C GLY A 245 -0.13 1.77 1.45
N ASP A 246 -0.11 0.55 0.94
CA ASP A 246 0.72 -0.58 1.35
C ASP A 246 1.42 -1.21 0.14
N ASP A 247 1.28 -0.58 -0.98
CA ASP A 247 1.99 -0.74 -2.24
C ASP A 247 2.12 -2.18 -2.74
N PHE A 248 0.96 -2.69 -3.17
CA PHE A 248 0.85 -3.96 -3.89
C PHE A 248 -0.17 -3.81 -5.02
N TYR A 249 0.31 -3.83 -6.27
CA TYR A 249 -0.52 -3.59 -7.45
C TYR A 249 -0.34 -4.68 -8.51
N ILE A 250 -1.45 -5.05 -9.14
CA ILE A 250 -1.50 -5.84 -10.37
C ILE A 250 -2.03 -4.93 -11.47
N LEU A 251 -1.22 -4.68 -12.51
CA LEU A 251 -1.51 -3.69 -13.54
C LEU A 251 -1.93 -4.35 -14.85
N SER A 252 -2.81 -3.69 -15.62
CA SER A 252 -3.21 -4.13 -16.96
C SER A 252 -2.07 -4.18 -17.98
N SER A 253 -0.96 -3.47 -17.70
CA SER A 253 0.27 -3.55 -18.49
C SER A 253 1.01 -4.89 -18.38
N GLY A 254 0.61 -5.78 -17.47
CA GLY A 254 1.32 -7.01 -17.15
C GLY A 254 2.40 -6.84 -16.09
N LEU A 255 2.50 -5.65 -15.50
CA LEU A 255 3.38 -5.38 -14.37
C LEU A 255 2.71 -5.71 -13.05
N VAL A 256 3.49 -6.20 -12.11
CA VAL A 256 3.15 -6.24 -10.67
C VAL A 256 4.17 -5.38 -9.95
N THR A 257 3.70 -4.37 -9.22
CA THR A 257 4.55 -3.44 -8.49
C THR A 257 4.28 -3.53 -7.00
N LEU A 258 5.34 -3.60 -6.21
CA LEU A 258 5.27 -3.66 -4.76
C LEU A 258 6.51 -3.03 -4.15
N GLU A 259 6.42 -2.66 -2.86
CA GLU A 259 7.55 -2.04 -2.16
C GLU A 259 7.76 -2.61 -0.75
N THR A 260 8.88 -2.25 -0.16
CA THR A 260 9.09 -2.21 1.29
C THR A 260 9.83 -0.93 1.67
N THR A 261 9.36 -0.24 2.68
CA THR A 261 9.94 1.03 3.13
C THR A 261 11.36 0.83 3.65
N ILE A 262 12.33 1.60 3.15
CA ILE A 262 13.72 1.54 3.61
C ILE A 262 14.08 2.68 4.60
N GLY A 263 13.37 3.79 4.56
CA GLY A 263 13.57 4.92 5.46
C GLY A 263 14.89 5.69 5.25
N ASN A 264 15.04 6.78 5.98
CA ASN A 264 16.26 7.58 6.03
C ASN A 264 16.62 7.93 7.47
N SER A 265 17.81 7.53 7.94
CA SER A 265 18.35 7.84 9.27
C SER A 265 19.39 8.95 9.25
N ASN A 266 19.76 9.47 8.07
CA ASN A 266 20.70 10.57 7.91
C ASN A 266 19.97 11.93 7.89
N PRO A 267 20.03 12.73 8.96
CA PRO A 267 19.31 14.00 9.04
C PRO A 267 19.78 15.02 8.01
N ALA A 268 21.02 14.91 7.49
CA ALA A 268 21.57 15.83 6.49
C ALA A 268 20.82 15.75 5.14
N LEU A 269 20.08 14.67 4.89
CA LEU A 269 19.32 14.50 3.65
C LEU A 269 17.97 15.21 3.69
N TRP A 270 17.43 15.58 4.85
CA TRP A 270 16.12 16.26 4.93
C TRP A 270 16.10 17.62 4.21
N LYS A 271 17.25 18.21 3.93
CA LYS A 271 17.37 19.42 3.08
C LYS A 271 16.84 19.23 1.66
N PHE A 272 16.73 17.98 1.18
CA PHE A 272 16.18 17.66 -0.15
C PHE A 272 14.67 17.47 -0.14
N VAL A 273 14.03 17.38 1.03
CA VAL A 273 12.57 17.35 1.17
C VAL A 273 12.06 18.80 1.09
N GLN A 274 11.61 19.18 -0.09
CA GLN A 274 11.19 20.54 -0.41
C GLN A 274 9.75 20.57 -0.94
N PRO A 275 8.96 21.62 -0.64
CA PRO A 275 7.59 21.72 -1.11
C PRO A 275 7.47 22.06 -2.60
N SER A 276 8.51 22.61 -3.21
CA SER A 276 8.55 22.96 -4.64
C SER A 276 9.58 22.12 -5.38
N GLY A 277 9.31 21.81 -6.64
CA GLY A 277 10.19 20.95 -7.44
C GLY A 277 9.95 19.44 -7.20
N THR A 278 8.99 19.08 -6.37
CA THR A 278 8.73 17.69 -5.94
C THR A 278 7.25 17.32 -6.07
N VAL A 279 6.99 16.06 -6.34
CA VAL A 279 5.65 15.45 -6.33
C VAL A 279 5.63 14.38 -5.25
N MET A 280 4.65 14.41 -4.35
CA MET A 280 4.50 13.43 -3.27
C MET A 280 4.43 12.01 -3.82
N GLU A 281 4.89 11.05 -3.06
CA GLU A 281 5.10 9.68 -3.51
C GLU A 281 3.83 9.05 -4.07
N TRP A 282 2.69 9.19 -3.42
CA TRP A 282 1.41 8.62 -3.85
C TRP A 282 1.00 9.03 -5.27
N LEU A 283 1.28 10.29 -5.67
CA LEU A 283 1.02 10.77 -7.04
C LEU A 283 2.01 10.16 -8.04
N ARG A 284 3.30 10.10 -7.70
CA ARG A 284 4.33 9.52 -8.57
C ARG A 284 4.06 8.05 -8.85
N ASN A 285 3.64 7.31 -7.82
CA ASN A 285 3.20 5.92 -7.88
C ASN A 285 2.00 5.76 -8.84
N ILE A 286 0.92 6.51 -8.63
CA ILE A 286 -0.26 6.48 -9.52
C ILE A 286 0.14 6.78 -10.97
N VAL A 287 0.99 7.79 -11.20
CA VAL A 287 1.41 8.19 -12.55
C VAL A 287 2.27 7.11 -13.20
N ALA A 288 3.22 6.53 -12.47
CA ALA A 288 4.05 5.44 -12.98
C ALA A 288 3.21 4.21 -13.33
N ASN A 289 2.29 3.82 -12.44
CA ASN A 289 1.36 2.70 -12.67
C ASN A 289 0.43 2.93 -13.88
N ARG A 290 0.10 4.18 -14.21
CA ARG A 290 -0.78 4.53 -15.33
C ARG A 290 -0.08 4.68 -16.67
N LEU A 291 1.22 4.98 -16.69
CA LEU A 291 1.95 5.29 -17.91
C LEU A 291 2.97 4.22 -18.32
N ALA A 292 3.47 3.43 -17.38
CA ALA A 292 4.54 2.48 -17.65
C ALA A 292 4.06 1.21 -18.37
N VAL A 293 4.87 0.73 -19.32
CA VAL A 293 4.67 -0.54 -20.01
C VAL A 293 5.80 -1.53 -19.72
N THR A 294 6.94 -1.06 -19.23
CA THR A 294 8.09 -1.87 -18.77
C THR A 294 8.50 -1.48 -17.35
N GLY A 295 9.29 -2.31 -16.69
CA GLY A 295 9.83 -1.99 -15.38
C GLY A 295 10.74 -0.77 -15.38
N LYS A 296 11.53 -0.62 -16.44
CA LYS A 296 12.39 0.56 -16.65
C LYS A 296 11.57 1.83 -16.86
N ASP A 297 10.53 1.78 -17.71
CA ASP A 297 9.62 2.94 -17.88
C ASP A 297 9.02 3.36 -16.53
N TRP A 298 8.59 2.37 -15.73
CA TRP A 298 8.04 2.63 -14.40
C TRP A 298 9.06 3.37 -13.52
N ALA A 299 10.29 2.88 -13.47
CA ALA A 299 11.36 3.48 -12.69
C ALA A 299 11.70 4.90 -13.17
N GLU A 300 11.78 5.14 -14.48
CA GLU A 300 12.06 6.46 -15.06
C GLU A 300 10.94 7.46 -14.80
N ILE A 301 9.68 7.03 -14.86
CA ILE A 301 8.52 7.90 -14.58
C ILE A 301 8.46 8.22 -13.09
N PHE A 302 8.59 7.21 -12.21
CA PHE A 302 8.57 7.37 -10.77
C PHE A 302 9.71 8.26 -10.26
N SER A 303 10.86 8.21 -10.89
CA SER A 303 12.04 9.00 -10.50
C SER A 303 11.88 10.50 -10.70
N LYS A 304 10.90 10.94 -11.51
CA LYS A 304 10.65 12.37 -11.75
C LYS A 304 10.13 13.03 -10.48
N TYR A 305 10.69 14.20 -10.17
CA TYR A 305 10.23 15.04 -9.05
C TYR A 305 10.25 14.35 -7.68
N ASN A 306 11.31 13.61 -7.39
CA ASN A 306 11.49 12.88 -6.13
C ASN A 306 11.20 13.75 -4.91
N SER A 307 10.19 13.38 -4.11
CA SER A 307 9.82 14.07 -2.87
C SER A 307 10.82 13.84 -1.73
N GLY A 308 11.55 12.73 -1.77
CA GLY A 308 12.37 12.28 -0.66
C GLY A 308 11.55 11.84 0.57
N THR A 309 10.26 11.58 0.36
CA THR A 309 9.32 11.11 1.37
C THR A 309 8.73 9.77 0.94
N TYR A 310 8.31 8.95 1.90
CA TYR A 310 7.94 7.56 1.72
C TYR A 310 9.03 6.81 0.96
N ASN A 311 10.19 6.72 1.61
CA ASN A 311 11.42 6.21 0.99
C ASN A 311 11.40 4.67 0.95
N ASN A 312 11.35 4.12 -0.25
CA ASN A 312 11.03 2.70 -0.49
C ASN A 312 12.05 2.00 -1.37
N GLN A 313 12.14 0.66 -1.19
CA GLN A 313 12.64 -0.26 -2.21
C GLN A 313 11.46 -0.78 -3.02
N TRP A 314 11.32 -0.29 -4.26
CA TRP A 314 10.33 -0.75 -5.21
C TRP A 314 10.81 -1.97 -5.99
N MET A 315 9.92 -2.92 -6.20
CA MET A 315 10.13 -4.15 -6.96
C MET A 315 9.08 -4.21 -8.07
N ILE A 316 9.52 -4.23 -9.33
CA ILE A 316 8.65 -4.23 -10.49
C ILE A 316 8.87 -5.53 -11.27
N VAL A 317 7.87 -6.42 -11.25
CA VAL A 317 7.87 -7.69 -11.97
C VAL A 317 7.08 -7.55 -13.25
N ASN A 318 7.68 -7.88 -14.40
CA ASN A 318 7.03 -7.83 -15.70
C ASN A 318 6.68 -9.25 -16.18
N TYR A 319 5.46 -9.68 -15.91
CA TYR A 319 5.00 -11.01 -16.32
C TYR A 319 4.93 -11.24 -17.83
N ASN A 320 4.99 -10.18 -18.65
CA ASN A 320 5.08 -10.34 -20.11
C ASN A 320 6.38 -11.02 -20.55
N HIS A 321 7.43 -10.95 -19.74
CA HIS A 321 8.72 -11.61 -19.99
C HIS A 321 8.85 -12.97 -19.28
N PHE A 322 7.85 -13.43 -18.55
CA PHE A 322 7.85 -14.74 -17.91
C PHE A 322 6.99 -15.73 -18.67
N THR A 323 7.52 -16.92 -18.92
CA THR A 323 6.76 -18.06 -19.46
C THR A 323 7.03 -19.28 -18.60
N PRO A 324 6.01 -19.88 -17.96
CA PRO A 324 6.18 -21.08 -17.14
C PRO A 324 6.92 -22.19 -17.86
N GLY A 325 7.89 -22.79 -17.18
CA GLY A 325 8.72 -23.89 -17.68
C GLY A 325 9.84 -23.46 -18.64
N LYS A 326 9.95 -22.20 -19.02
CA LYS A 326 11.07 -21.68 -19.84
C LYS A 326 12.22 -21.24 -18.95
N THR A 327 13.45 -21.59 -19.36
CA THR A 327 14.69 -21.14 -18.70
C THR A 327 15.36 -19.99 -19.43
N ASP A 328 15.12 -19.88 -20.73
CA ASP A 328 15.62 -18.78 -21.57
C ASP A 328 14.65 -17.58 -21.47
N ILE A 329 14.77 -16.83 -20.37
CA ILE A 329 14.00 -15.62 -20.13
C ILE A 329 14.74 -14.47 -20.81
N LYS A 330 14.09 -13.87 -21.84
CA LYS A 330 14.62 -12.73 -22.58
C LYS A 330 13.89 -11.47 -22.16
N GLY A 331 14.66 -10.39 -21.97
CA GLY A 331 14.11 -9.09 -21.61
C GLY A 331 14.08 -8.86 -20.08
N GLU A 332 13.57 -7.70 -19.72
CA GLU A 332 13.54 -7.19 -18.36
C GLU A 332 12.34 -7.78 -17.58
N LEU A 333 12.60 -8.87 -16.87
CA LEU A 333 11.61 -9.52 -16.02
C LEU A 333 11.42 -8.78 -14.68
N PHE A 334 12.52 -8.21 -14.14
CA PHE A 334 12.52 -7.72 -12.77
C PHE A 334 13.42 -6.50 -12.59
N VAL A 335 12.83 -5.39 -12.17
CA VAL A 335 13.54 -4.15 -11.86
C VAL A 335 13.40 -3.84 -10.38
N VAL A 336 14.49 -3.36 -9.76
CA VAL A 336 14.49 -2.83 -8.39
C VAL A 336 14.89 -1.37 -8.42
N LEU A 337 14.13 -0.54 -7.70
CA LEU A 337 14.40 0.88 -7.50
C LEU A 337 14.44 1.18 -6.01
N GLU A 338 15.43 1.96 -5.56
CA GLU A 338 15.48 2.53 -4.22
C GLU A 338 15.51 4.04 -4.27
N GLN A 339 14.75 4.65 -3.38
CA GLN A 339 14.64 6.09 -3.21
C GLN A 339 14.97 6.49 -1.78
N ILE A 340 15.75 7.55 -1.66
CA ILE A 340 15.93 8.36 -0.44
C ILE A 340 15.87 9.85 -0.81
N PRO A 341 15.86 10.79 0.16
CA PRO A 341 15.85 12.20 -0.17
C PRO A 341 17.05 12.60 -1.03
N GLY A 342 16.77 13.14 -2.22
CA GLY A 342 17.76 13.61 -3.19
C GLY A 342 18.44 12.54 -4.04
N GLN A 343 18.14 11.24 -3.83
CA GLN A 343 18.78 10.16 -4.59
C GLN A 343 17.80 9.06 -4.95
N ILE A 344 17.91 8.56 -6.17
CA ILE A 344 17.23 7.35 -6.66
C ILE A 344 18.24 6.50 -7.43
N VAL A 345 18.21 5.19 -7.18
CA VAL A 345 18.99 4.18 -7.91
C VAL A 345 18.05 3.09 -8.37
N TYR A 346 18.13 2.69 -9.63
CA TYR A 346 17.37 1.53 -10.13
C TYR A 346 18.19 0.74 -11.16
N THR A 347 17.97 -0.58 -11.18
CA THR A 347 18.61 -1.48 -12.15
C THR A 347 17.72 -2.68 -12.45
N ASP A 348 17.93 -3.27 -13.64
CA ASP A 348 17.43 -4.60 -13.96
C ASP A 348 18.12 -5.66 -13.07
N LYS A 349 17.32 -6.45 -12.38
CA LYS A 349 17.73 -7.52 -11.48
C LYS A 349 17.27 -8.90 -11.94
N THR A 350 16.90 -9.01 -13.21
CA THR A 350 16.45 -10.28 -13.82
C THR A 350 17.47 -11.38 -13.66
N GLU A 351 18.73 -11.14 -14.01
CA GLU A 351 19.79 -12.14 -13.89
C GLU A 351 20.01 -12.60 -12.45
N GLU A 352 19.97 -11.67 -11.50
CA GLU A 352 20.13 -11.97 -10.08
C GLU A 352 18.97 -12.82 -9.55
N LEU A 353 17.72 -12.46 -9.91
CA LEU A 353 16.53 -13.23 -9.56
C LEU A 353 16.60 -14.65 -10.12
N LEU A 354 16.97 -14.81 -11.38
CA LEU A 354 17.11 -16.13 -12.03
C LEU A 354 18.20 -16.98 -11.37
N LYS A 355 19.34 -16.39 -11.04
CA LYS A 355 20.47 -17.07 -10.40
C LYS A 355 20.15 -17.52 -8.97
N LYS A 356 19.51 -16.67 -8.17
CA LYS A 356 19.17 -16.96 -6.78
C LYS A 356 17.86 -17.73 -6.61
N GLY A 357 16.95 -17.64 -7.60
CA GLY A 357 15.62 -18.20 -7.53
C GLY A 357 14.65 -17.44 -6.62
N TYR A 358 15.08 -16.34 -6.00
CA TYR A 358 14.24 -15.48 -5.19
C TYR A 358 14.84 -14.09 -5.01
N TRP A 359 13.98 -13.13 -4.68
CA TRP A 359 14.32 -11.82 -4.14
C TRP A 359 13.50 -11.57 -2.87
N ALA A 360 14.15 -11.18 -1.78
CA ALA A 360 13.50 -10.84 -0.52
C ALA A 360 13.78 -9.36 -0.18
N SER A 361 12.76 -8.68 0.32
CA SER A 361 12.85 -7.30 0.78
C SER A 361 12.29 -7.16 2.20
N TYR A 362 12.99 -6.40 3.06
CA TYR A 362 12.78 -6.41 4.51
C TYR A 362 13.22 -5.10 5.18
N ASN A 363 12.94 -3.97 4.56
CA ASN A 363 13.20 -2.60 5.06
C ASN A 363 14.68 -2.23 5.25
N ILE A 364 15.58 -2.85 4.49
CA ILE A 364 17.00 -2.50 4.47
C ILE A 364 17.40 -2.25 3.02
N PRO A 365 18.09 -1.12 2.71
CA PRO A 365 18.53 -0.82 1.36
C PRO A 365 19.43 -1.92 0.79
N TYR A 366 19.19 -2.26 -0.46
CA TYR A 366 20.01 -3.20 -1.23
C TYR A 366 21.23 -2.54 -1.85
N TYR A 367 21.04 -1.35 -2.50
CA TYR A 367 22.13 -0.64 -3.16
C TYR A 367 23.10 -0.04 -2.13
N GLU A 368 24.41 -0.21 -2.38
CA GLU A 368 25.44 0.25 -1.45
C GLU A 368 25.41 1.76 -1.27
N ASP A 369 25.22 2.49 -2.38
CA ASP A 369 25.17 3.96 -2.35
C ASP A 369 23.98 4.47 -1.50
N ILE A 370 22.82 3.78 -1.59
CA ILE A 370 21.64 4.11 -0.78
C ILE A 370 21.85 3.72 0.68
N PHE A 371 22.41 2.54 0.93
CA PHE A 371 22.71 2.05 2.28
C PHE A 371 23.63 3.02 3.03
N ASN A 372 24.71 3.45 2.38
CA ASN A 372 25.67 4.38 2.97
C ASN A 372 25.07 5.78 3.17
N ALA A 373 24.39 6.32 2.16
CA ALA A 373 23.82 7.66 2.21
C ALA A 373 22.69 7.79 3.23
N SER A 374 21.88 6.74 3.42
CA SER A 374 20.73 6.75 4.33
C SER A 374 21.10 6.64 5.82
N GLY A 375 22.39 6.45 6.17
CA GLY A 375 22.86 6.31 7.55
C GLY A 375 22.75 4.88 8.12
N CYS A 376 22.63 3.87 7.26
CA CYS A 376 22.56 2.46 7.72
C CYS A 376 23.88 1.98 8.32
N ASN A 377 25.04 2.47 7.85
CA ASN A 377 26.33 2.11 8.43
C ASN A 377 26.44 2.53 9.90
N GLU A 378 26.02 3.73 10.22
CA GLU A 378 26.01 4.26 11.59
C GLU A 378 25.05 3.46 12.48
N LEU A 379 23.93 2.96 11.92
CA LEU A 379 23.02 2.08 12.64
C LEU A 379 23.66 0.72 12.93
N VAL A 380 24.40 0.15 11.97
CA VAL A 380 25.13 -1.11 12.17
C VAL A 380 26.24 -0.93 13.22
N GLU A 381 26.99 0.15 13.17
CA GLU A 381 28.03 0.45 14.19
C GLU A 381 27.43 0.59 15.59
N LYS A 382 26.29 1.25 15.70
CA LYS A 382 25.67 1.58 17.00
C LYS A 382 24.84 0.43 17.59
N PHE A 383 24.12 -0.32 16.76
CA PHE A 383 23.11 -1.28 17.20
C PHE A 383 23.37 -2.72 16.72
N GLY A 384 24.50 -2.93 16.02
CA GLY A 384 24.94 -4.25 15.58
C GLY A 384 24.30 -4.75 14.28
N PRO A 385 24.50 -6.02 13.96
CA PRO A 385 24.19 -6.62 12.67
C PRO A 385 22.70 -6.72 12.33
N TRP A 386 21.82 -6.40 13.27
CA TRP A 386 20.38 -6.35 13.03
C TRP A 386 20.01 -5.36 11.90
N PHE A 387 20.78 -4.28 11.74
CA PHE A 387 20.60 -3.30 10.66
C PHE A 387 21.38 -3.63 9.38
N SER A 388 22.08 -4.76 9.32
CA SER A 388 22.84 -5.16 8.13
C SER A 388 21.99 -5.91 7.11
N LYS A 389 22.42 -5.89 5.83
CA LYS A 389 21.74 -6.58 4.72
C LYS A 389 21.64 -8.08 4.90
N ASP A 390 22.71 -8.70 5.43
CA ASP A 390 22.84 -10.17 5.44
C ASP A 390 22.49 -10.81 6.79
N GLN A 391 22.64 -10.08 7.87
CA GLN A 391 22.47 -10.60 9.23
C GLN A 391 21.19 -10.11 9.91
N ASN A 392 20.39 -9.28 9.23
CA ASN A 392 19.03 -8.99 9.68
C ASN A 392 18.26 -10.30 9.88
N PRO A 393 17.50 -10.47 10.97
CA PRO A 393 16.75 -11.70 11.24
C PRO A 393 15.86 -12.14 10.06
N ARG A 394 15.14 -11.21 9.41
CA ARG A 394 14.29 -11.52 8.25
C ARG A 394 15.10 -11.98 7.04
N ALA A 395 16.25 -11.35 6.77
CA ALA A 395 17.15 -11.76 5.70
C ALA A 395 17.59 -13.23 5.87
N GLN A 396 17.96 -13.61 7.10
CA GLN A 396 18.40 -14.94 7.42
C GLN A 396 17.25 -15.97 7.35
N ILE A 397 16.06 -15.62 7.86
CA ILE A 397 14.86 -16.48 7.80
C ILE A 397 14.44 -16.70 6.35
N PHE A 398 14.39 -15.64 5.51
CA PHE A 398 14.09 -15.77 4.08
C PHE A 398 15.11 -16.68 3.39
N ARG A 399 16.41 -16.47 3.60
CA ARG A 399 17.49 -17.29 3.02
C ARG A 399 17.36 -18.76 3.37
N ARG A 400 17.05 -19.07 4.62
CA ARG A 400 16.86 -20.45 5.12
C ARG A 400 15.59 -21.08 4.55
N ASN A 401 14.46 -20.36 4.57
CA ASN A 401 13.14 -20.96 4.37
C ASN A 401 12.63 -20.88 2.93
N GLN A 402 13.18 -20.00 2.08
CA GLN A 402 12.70 -19.83 0.70
C GLN A 402 12.77 -21.11 -0.14
N THR A 403 13.68 -22.04 0.18
CA THR A 403 13.81 -23.32 -0.53
C THR A 403 12.62 -24.25 -0.29
N ALA A 404 11.91 -24.09 0.82
CA ALA A 404 10.70 -24.85 1.14
C ALA A 404 9.45 -24.33 0.40
N VAL A 405 9.57 -23.19 -0.32
CA VAL A 405 8.46 -22.65 -1.13
C VAL A 405 8.42 -23.35 -2.47
N THR A 406 7.43 -24.20 -2.66
CA THR A 406 7.21 -25.01 -3.87
C THR A 406 5.84 -24.81 -4.53
N ASP A 407 4.96 -24.07 -3.87
CA ASP A 407 3.58 -23.77 -4.27
C ASP A 407 3.02 -22.54 -3.53
N VAL A 408 1.75 -22.20 -3.83
CA VAL A 408 1.03 -21.07 -3.21
C VAL A 408 0.89 -21.24 -1.70
N ASP A 409 0.54 -22.42 -1.23
CA ASP A 409 0.29 -22.66 0.20
C ASP A 409 1.59 -22.55 1.03
N SER A 410 2.70 -23.04 0.53
CA SER A 410 4.00 -22.90 1.19
C SER A 410 4.50 -21.45 1.17
N MET A 411 4.15 -20.67 0.13
CA MET A 411 4.43 -19.23 0.11
C MET A 411 3.64 -18.50 1.18
N ILE A 412 2.33 -18.78 1.31
CA ILE A 412 1.48 -18.20 2.37
C ILE A 412 2.07 -18.51 3.75
N ARG A 413 2.45 -19.77 4.01
CA ARG A 413 3.05 -20.15 5.30
C ARG A 413 4.35 -19.41 5.59
N LEU A 414 5.21 -19.20 4.58
CA LEU A 414 6.45 -18.46 4.76
C LEU A 414 6.18 -16.97 5.02
N MET A 415 5.31 -16.34 4.24
CA MET A 415 5.00 -14.91 4.40
C MET A 415 4.29 -14.59 5.73
N ARG A 416 3.63 -15.57 6.32
CA ARG A 416 2.99 -15.45 7.65
C ARG A 416 3.81 -16.07 8.78
N TYR A 417 5.09 -16.38 8.52
CA TYR A 417 5.95 -17.06 9.49
C TYR A 417 6.27 -16.16 10.69
N ASN A 418 5.93 -16.63 11.89
CA ASN A 418 6.38 -16.07 13.17
C ASN A 418 6.45 -17.17 14.24
N ASN A 419 7.59 -17.84 14.35
CA ASN A 419 7.87 -18.83 15.40
C ASN A 419 8.91 -18.28 16.39
N PHE A 420 8.75 -17.03 16.81
CA PHE A 420 9.80 -16.28 17.51
C PHE A 420 10.28 -16.91 18.82
N LYS A 421 9.43 -17.69 19.50
CA LYS A 421 9.81 -18.34 20.75
C LYS A 421 10.83 -19.46 20.56
N GLU A 422 10.71 -20.20 19.45
CA GLU A 422 11.50 -21.39 19.17
C GLU A 422 12.62 -21.15 18.16
N ASP A 423 12.46 -20.15 17.24
CA ASP A 423 13.44 -19.88 16.21
C ASP A 423 14.68 -19.14 16.75
N PRO A 424 15.86 -19.73 16.68
CA PRO A 424 17.09 -19.08 17.11
C PRO A 424 17.40 -17.77 16.34
N LEU A 425 16.92 -17.63 15.08
CA LEU A 425 17.10 -16.42 14.29
C LEU A 425 16.20 -15.26 14.76
N SER A 426 15.17 -15.53 15.55
CA SER A 426 14.30 -14.52 16.15
C SER A 426 14.83 -13.97 17.46
N LYS A 427 15.96 -14.47 17.95
CA LYS A 427 16.61 -13.94 19.15
C LYS A 427 17.23 -12.58 18.87
N CYS A 428 17.08 -11.68 19.83
CA CYS A 428 17.65 -10.36 19.82
C CYS A 428 18.82 -10.28 20.82
N GLU A 429 19.96 -9.86 20.35
CA GLU A 429 21.10 -9.55 21.23
C GLU A 429 20.78 -8.31 22.09
N GLY A 430 21.01 -8.42 23.39
CA GLY A 430 20.70 -7.33 24.34
C GLY A 430 19.22 -7.23 24.73
N CYS A 431 18.34 -8.12 24.25
CA CYS A 431 16.97 -8.19 24.72
C CYS A 431 16.83 -9.11 25.95
N ILE A 432 15.95 -8.74 26.87
CA ILE A 432 15.52 -9.58 27.98
C ILE A 432 13.99 -9.58 28.01
N PRO A 433 13.30 -10.69 27.72
CA PRO A 433 13.85 -11.97 27.22
C PRO A 433 14.42 -11.86 25.79
N PRO A 434 15.28 -12.80 25.34
CA PRO A 434 15.94 -12.70 24.04
C PRO A 434 15.03 -12.99 22.84
N ALA A 435 13.95 -13.78 23.01
CA ALA A 435 12.99 -14.06 21.93
C ALA A 435 12.16 -12.82 21.64
N ASN A 436 12.03 -12.43 20.37
CA ASN A 436 11.37 -11.19 19.97
C ASN A 436 10.44 -11.38 18.78
N GLY A 437 9.17 -11.03 18.93
CA GLY A 437 8.14 -11.18 17.91
C GLY A 437 8.27 -10.26 16.70
N GLU A 438 9.11 -9.22 16.76
CA GLU A 438 9.49 -8.38 15.61
C GLU A 438 10.43 -9.12 14.66
N ASN A 439 11.25 -10.07 15.16
CA ASN A 439 12.27 -10.77 14.40
C ASN A 439 11.69 -11.97 13.64
N ALA A 440 10.72 -11.73 12.78
CA ALA A 440 10.02 -12.74 11.99
C ALA A 440 9.63 -12.17 10.62
N ILE A 441 9.10 -13.00 9.72
CA ILE A 441 8.62 -12.54 8.41
C ILE A 441 7.32 -11.73 8.54
N SER A 442 6.42 -12.14 9.44
CA SER A 442 5.22 -11.40 9.81
C SER A 442 5.31 -11.06 11.30
N ALA A 443 5.62 -9.80 11.60
CA ALA A 443 5.88 -9.38 12.99
C ALA A 443 4.65 -9.46 13.88
N ARG A 444 4.89 -9.72 15.17
CA ARG A 444 3.92 -9.70 16.26
C ARG A 444 4.53 -8.99 17.48
N SER A 445 4.78 -7.68 17.32
CA SER A 445 5.39 -6.85 18.38
C SER A 445 4.51 -6.75 19.62
N ASP A 446 3.21 -6.98 19.48
CA ASP A 446 2.24 -7.06 20.58
C ASP A 446 2.52 -8.19 21.58
N LEU A 447 3.26 -9.23 21.15
CA LEU A 447 3.61 -10.38 21.99
C LEU A 447 4.90 -10.20 22.79
N ASN A 448 5.65 -9.11 22.56
CA ASN A 448 6.83 -8.81 23.35
C ASN A 448 6.44 -8.35 24.76
N PRO A 449 7.16 -8.74 25.82
CA PRO A 449 6.84 -8.29 27.18
C PRO A 449 6.94 -6.77 27.36
N ALA A 450 5.95 -6.16 28.03
CA ALA A 450 5.95 -4.72 28.31
C ALA A 450 7.12 -4.28 29.21
N ASN A 451 7.52 -5.14 30.14
CA ASN A 451 8.61 -4.92 31.10
C ASN A 451 9.95 -5.46 30.61
N GLY A 452 10.06 -5.84 29.33
CA GLY A 452 11.31 -6.31 28.74
C GLY A 452 12.35 -5.19 28.57
N THR A 453 13.61 -5.58 28.43
CA THR A 453 14.71 -4.67 28.04
C THR A 453 14.99 -4.83 26.56
N TYR A 454 15.13 -3.71 25.86
CA TYR A 454 15.31 -3.71 24.40
C TYR A 454 16.29 -2.63 23.97
N PRO A 455 17.25 -2.92 23.05
CA PRO A 455 18.28 -1.97 22.63
C PRO A 455 17.71 -0.79 21.82
N PHE A 456 16.57 -0.96 21.12
CA PHE A 456 15.90 0.10 20.36
C PHE A 456 14.37 -0.11 20.26
N GLY A 457 13.69 0.90 19.76
CA GLY A 457 12.24 1.04 19.87
C GLY A 457 11.41 -0.02 19.15
N ALA A 458 11.86 -0.50 17.98
CA ALA A 458 11.12 -1.50 17.20
C ALA A 458 10.87 -2.80 17.96
N LEU A 459 11.83 -3.21 18.80
CA LEU A 459 11.79 -4.48 19.52
C LEU A 459 10.89 -4.44 20.77
N LYS A 460 10.36 -3.26 21.15
CA LYS A 460 9.46 -3.10 22.29
C LYS A 460 8.07 -3.64 21.99
N GLN A 461 7.29 -3.87 23.06
CA GLN A 461 5.87 -4.17 22.93
C GLN A 461 5.13 -2.99 22.28
N ARG A 462 4.39 -3.26 21.21
CA ARG A 462 3.62 -2.28 20.44
C ARG A 462 2.39 -2.93 19.80
N PRO A 463 1.27 -2.20 19.56
CA PRO A 463 0.14 -2.70 18.74
C PRO A 463 0.49 -2.64 17.25
N HIS A 464 1.51 -3.40 16.84
CA HIS A 464 2.13 -3.32 15.53
C HIS A 464 2.63 -4.69 15.07
N GLY A 465 2.60 -4.93 13.78
CA GLY A 465 3.10 -6.15 13.14
C GLY A 465 2.49 -6.35 11.77
N GLY A 466 2.58 -7.56 11.24
CA GLY A 466 1.91 -7.94 10.01
C GLY A 466 0.41 -7.76 10.14
N THR A 467 -0.18 -6.95 9.27
CA THR A 467 -1.62 -6.64 9.27
C THR A 467 -2.38 -7.36 8.18
N ASP A 468 -1.68 -7.98 7.26
CA ASP A 468 -2.22 -8.81 6.17
C ASP A 468 -1.12 -9.69 5.55
N MET A 469 -1.50 -10.45 4.56
CA MET A 469 -0.62 -11.07 3.55
C MET A 469 -1.38 -11.12 2.24
N LYS A 470 -0.75 -10.74 1.15
CA LYS A 470 -1.27 -10.86 -0.22
C LYS A 470 -0.20 -11.35 -1.17
N MET A 471 -0.64 -12.11 -2.18
CA MET A 471 0.24 -12.60 -3.23
C MET A 471 -0.50 -12.85 -4.54
N THR A 472 0.22 -12.74 -5.63
CA THR A 472 -0.22 -13.19 -6.95
C THR A 472 0.80 -14.13 -7.57
N SER A 473 0.45 -14.72 -8.70
CA SER A 473 1.34 -15.57 -9.50
C SER A 473 1.10 -15.34 -10.97
N TYR A 474 1.95 -15.90 -11.83
CA TYR A 474 1.73 -15.86 -13.28
C TYR A 474 0.35 -16.38 -13.69
N TRP A 475 -0.17 -17.39 -12.99
CA TRP A 475 -1.47 -17.98 -13.31
C TRP A 475 -2.65 -17.17 -12.76
N MET A 476 -2.42 -16.30 -11.78
CA MET A 476 -3.46 -15.49 -11.16
C MET A 476 -3.52 -14.06 -11.71
N PHE A 477 -2.38 -13.44 -12.04
CA PHE A 477 -2.31 -12.01 -12.34
C PHE A 477 -3.18 -11.59 -13.54
N ARG A 478 -3.37 -12.47 -14.53
CA ARG A 478 -4.16 -12.18 -15.75
C ARG A 478 -5.62 -11.87 -15.46
N ASP A 479 -6.15 -12.47 -14.41
CA ASP A 479 -7.52 -12.24 -13.94
C ASP A 479 -7.56 -11.28 -12.74
N TYR A 480 -6.47 -10.51 -12.52
CA TYR A 480 -6.29 -9.70 -11.32
C TYR A 480 -6.50 -10.50 -10.04
N GLY A 481 -6.16 -11.78 -10.10
CA GLY A 481 -6.32 -12.73 -9.01
C GLY A 481 -5.20 -12.62 -8.00
N MET A 482 -5.54 -12.81 -6.74
CA MET A 482 -4.58 -12.87 -5.64
C MET A 482 -5.08 -13.78 -4.51
N MET A 483 -4.15 -14.30 -3.72
CA MET A 483 -4.45 -14.87 -2.41
C MET A 483 -4.24 -13.79 -1.37
N ALA A 484 -5.15 -13.68 -0.40
CA ALA A 484 -5.06 -12.69 0.66
C ALA A 484 -5.47 -13.27 2.01
N VAL A 485 -4.82 -12.80 3.08
CA VAL A 485 -5.18 -13.09 4.47
C VAL A 485 -5.23 -11.76 5.21
N SER A 486 -6.29 -11.51 5.97
CA SER A 486 -6.43 -10.31 6.79
C SER A 486 -5.97 -10.56 8.21
N GLY A 487 -5.31 -9.57 8.80
CA GLY A 487 -4.91 -9.55 10.20
C GLY A 487 -3.59 -10.24 10.52
N PRO A 488 -3.12 -10.07 11.76
CA PRO A 488 -1.86 -10.59 12.22
C PRO A 488 -1.77 -12.11 12.10
N THR A 489 -0.55 -12.61 11.91
CA THR A 489 -0.34 -14.06 11.83
C THR A 489 -0.73 -14.76 13.14
N TRP A 490 -1.34 -15.93 13.00
CA TRP A 490 -1.74 -16.81 14.10
C TRP A 490 -1.37 -18.28 13.84
N ASP A 491 -0.57 -18.51 12.82
CA ASP A 491 -0.20 -19.86 12.37
C ASP A 491 0.69 -20.59 13.39
N GLN A 492 1.56 -19.84 14.10
CA GLN A 492 2.54 -20.37 15.07
C GLN A 492 2.49 -19.64 16.44
N VAL A 493 1.65 -18.60 16.53
CA VAL A 493 1.45 -17.76 17.71
C VAL A 493 -0.05 -17.56 17.96
N PRO A 494 -0.50 -17.18 19.16
CA PRO A 494 -1.92 -16.96 19.40
C PRO A 494 -2.54 -15.91 18.49
N PRO A 495 -3.81 -16.05 18.10
CA PRO A 495 -4.54 -15.01 17.39
C PRO A 495 -4.49 -13.69 18.16
N PHE A 496 -4.43 -12.57 17.42
CA PHE A 496 -4.61 -11.27 18.05
C PHE A 496 -6.08 -11.07 18.44
N GLN A 497 -6.30 -10.58 19.65
CA GLN A 497 -7.62 -10.29 20.18
C GLN A 497 -7.59 -8.96 20.94
N TRP A 498 -8.44 -8.01 20.53
CA TRP A 498 -8.50 -6.68 21.13
C TRP A 498 -8.80 -6.74 22.62
N SER A 499 -9.85 -7.47 23.03
CA SER A 499 -10.28 -7.58 24.43
C SER A 499 -9.27 -8.28 25.35
N ALA A 500 -8.36 -9.09 24.80
CA ALA A 500 -7.29 -9.76 25.54
C ALA A 500 -5.93 -9.05 25.46
N SER A 501 -5.85 -7.96 24.69
CA SER A 501 -4.62 -7.18 24.48
C SER A 501 -4.52 -6.01 25.47
N PRO A 502 -3.33 -5.44 25.71
CA PRO A 502 -3.18 -4.23 26.52
C PRO A 502 -3.59 -2.94 25.75
N TYR A 503 -4.28 -3.06 24.62
CA TYR A 503 -4.59 -1.96 23.70
C TYR A 503 -6.08 -1.71 23.54
N THR A 504 -6.88 -2.10 24.50
CA THR A 504 -8.35 -1.94 24.51
C THR A 504 -8.81 -0.49 24.35
N ASP A 505 -7.99 0.46 24.80
CA ASP A 505 -8.30 1.90 24.72
C ASP A 505 -8.04 2.52 23.34
N LEU A 506 -7.37 1.80 22.43
CA LEU A 506 -7.14 2.29 21.08
C LEU A 506 -8.41 2.15 20.24
N LEU A 507 -8.74 3.20 19.49
CA LEU A 507 -9.86 3.15 18.55
C LEU A 507 -9.62 2.09 17.47
N HIS A 508 -10.59 1.19 17.32
CA HIS A 508 -10.57 0.10 16.35
C HIS A 508 -11.98 -0.16 15.78
N MET A 509 -12.65 0.92 15.41
CA MET A 509 -14.02 0.89 14.88
C MET A 509 -14.14 -0.03 13.66
N GLY A 510 -15.11 -0.93 13.69
CA GLY A 510 -15.37 -1.86 12.59
C GLY A 510 -14.46 -3.09 12.56
N HIS A 511 -13.55 -3.23 13.50
CA HIS A 511 -12.74 -4.44 13.65
C HIS A 511 -13.51 -5.54 14.41
N PRO A 512 -13.25 -6.83 14.11
CA PRO A 512 -13.66 -7.91 14.98
C PRO A 512 -12.77 -7.92 16.23
N ASP A 513 -13.24 -8.52 17.30
CA ASP A 513 -12.42 -8.70 18.50
C ASP A 513 -11.24 -9.65 18.24
N THR A 514 -11.49 -10.78 17.58
CA THR A 514 -10.49 -11.82 17.33
C THR A 514 -10.11 -11.90 15.84
N TRP A 515 -8.81 -11.94 15.55
CA TRP A 515 -8.23 -11.98 14.21
C TRP A 515 -7.65 -13.37 13.91
N ALA A 516 -8.47 -14.25 13.30
CA ALA A 516 -8.11 -15.63 12.97
C ALA A 516 -8.64 -16.03 11.59
N PHE A 517 -8.42 -15.18 10.58
CA PHE A 517 -8.91 -15.39 9.22
C PHE A 517 -8.03 -16.35 8.43
N LYS A 518 -8.67 -17.14 7.58
CA LYS A 518 -7.99 -18.05 6.65
C LYS A 518 -7.70 -17.36 5.32
N PRO A 519 -6.73 -17.87 4.54
CA PRO A 519 -6.50 -17.39 3.19
C PRO A 519 -7.75 -17.47 2.32
N ILE A 520 -7.99 -16.42 1.54
CA ILE A 520 -9.03 -16.36 0.53
C ILE A 520 -8.43 -16.13 -0.84
N LYS A 521 -9.05 -16.70 -1.87
CA LYS A 521 -8.76 -16.35 -3.26
C LYS A 521 -9.63 -15.16 -3.67
N VAL A 522 -9.00 -14.08 -4.07
CA VAL A 522 -9.64 -12.87 -4.59
C VAL A 522 -9.45 -12.86 -6.10
N CYS A 523 -10.53 -12.65 -6.84
CA CYS A 523 -10.50 -12.43 -8.29
C CYS A 523 -11.28 -11.13 -8.56
N LEU A 524 -10.57 -10.05 -8.86
CA LEU A 524 -11.18 -8.78 -9.25
C LEU A 524 -11.33 -8.75 -10.78
N GLY A 525 -12.39 -9.38 -11.28
CA GLY A 525 -12.63 -9.56 -12.70
C GLY A 525 -13.78 -10.51 -12.98
N PHE A 526 -13.64 -11.39 -13.97
CA PHE A 526 -14.70 -12.26 -14.50
C PHE A 526 -15.41 -13.22 -13.52
N CYS A 527 -14.81 -13.52 -12.36
CA CYS A 527 -15.39 -14.47 -11.38
C CYS A 527 -16.73 -14.00 -10.77
N TRP A 528 -17.02 -12.72 -10.76
CA TRP A 528 -18.26 -12.17 -10.21
C TRP A 528 -19.50 -12.39 -11.09
N LYS A 529 -19.32 -12.67 -12.38
CA LYS A 529 -20.46 -12.97 -13.29
C LYS A 529 -21.22 -14.23 -12.92
N ILE A 530 -20.64 -15.15 -12.17
CA ILE A 530 -21.27 -16.41 -11.76
C ILE A 530 -22.09 -16.24 -10.46
N LEU A 531 -21.75 -15.29 -9.60
CA LEU A 531 -22.47 -15.03 -8.34
C LEU A 531 -23.63 -14.03 -8.47
N MET A 532 -23.73 -13.30 -9.57
CA MET A 532 -24.73 -12.24 -9.79
C MET A 532 -26.05 -12.72 -10.42
N CYS A 533 -26.34 -14.00 -10.46
CA CYS A 533 -27.66 -14.48 -10.90
C CYS A 533 -28.80 -14.37 -9.86
N VAL A 534 -28.59 -13.68 -8.73
CA VAL A 534 -29.62 -13.51 -7.71
C VAL A 534 -29.84 -12.02 -7.40
N SER A 535 -30.90 -11.49 -7.98
CA SER A 535 -31.65 -10.27 -7.60
C SER A 535 -30.96 -8.91 -7.76
N LEU A 536 -31.13 -8.30 -8.93
CA LEU A 536 -31.04 -6.86 -9.16
C LEU A 536 -32.27 -6.15 -8.55
N HIS A 537 -32.07 -5.37 -7.49
CA HIS A 537 -33.00 -4.31 -7.12
C HIS A 537 -32.29 -2.96 -7.30
N CYS A 538 -32.72 -2.21 -8.31
CA CYS A 538 -32.30 -0.82 -8.51
C CYS A 538 -33.08 0.06 -7.55
N VAL A 539 -32.37 0.85 -6.73
CA VAL A 539 -32.96 1.95 -5.98
C VAL A 539 -32.59 3.24 -6.73
N SER A 540 -33.58 3.93 -7.27
CA SER A 540 -33.41 5.29 -7.78
C SER A 540 -33.51 6.24 -6.61
N ILE A 541 -32.53 7.12 -6.45
CA ILE A 541 -32.61 8.27 -5.54
C ILE A 541 -32.96 9.47 -6.41
N GLU A 542 -34.16 10.04 -6.16
CA GLU A 542 -34.61 11.32 -6.72
C GLU A 542 -33.89 12.50 -6.04
#